data_b769e1b3ad4996c223a5f4f24f69d956
#
_entry.id   b769e1b3ad4996c223a5f4f24f69d956
#
_cell.length_a   1.000
_cell.length_b   1.000
_cell.length_c   1.000
_cell.angle_alpha   90.00
_cell.angle_beta   90.00
_cell.angle_gamma   90.00
#
_symmetry.space_group_name_H-M   'P 1'
#
loop_
_entity.id
_entity.type
_entity.pdbx_description
1 polymer ?
#
loop_
_entity_poly.entity_id
_entity_poly.type
_entity_poly.pdbx_seq_one_letter_code
_entity_poly.pdbx_strand_id
1 'polypeptide(L)'
;ASDVYKRQTLFEFWNAKHSQIYPELKSLNAEGLIQYRVEITGNVLEKKVYTITDEGRRDFSEWEETLCPIQTASKDESRLRLFFLDGASPDFQQRFLADQLSQHQKHLEHLLENQKKFDEIPPTDDRAFSDYLVLRGAVYREEAALQWIQECIKLGEQRSAELKK
;
A
#
# COMPACT_ATOMS: atom_id res chain seq x y z
N ALA A 1 -7.81 14.66 14.36
CA ALA A 1 -6.73 13.65 14.45
C ALA A 1 -7.08 12.35 13.71
N SER A 2 -8.31 11.86 13.80
CA SER A 2 -8.71 10.57 13.20
C SER A 2 -8.64 10.55 11.66
N ASP A 3 -8.99 11.63 10.96
CA ASP A 3 -9.05 11.65 9.48
C ASP A 3 -7.68 11.73 8.79
N VAL A 4 -6.70 12.36 9.42
CA VAL A 4 -5.31 12.41 8.91
C VAL A 4 -4.67 11.03 9.05
N TYR A 5 -4.91 10.35 10.16
CA TYR A 5 -4.41 9.00 10.43
C TYR A 5 -4.99 7.97 9.44
N LYS A 6 -6.29 8.01 9.19
CA LYS A 6 -6.96 7.12 8.22
C LYS A 6 -6.41 7.26 6.81
N ARG A 7 -6.09 8.49 6.38
CA ARG A 7 -5.46 8.73 5.07
C ARG A 7 -4.06 8.10 4.99
N GLN A 8 -3.24 8.27 6.03
CA GLN A 8 -1.88 7.72 6.04
C GLN A 8 -1.87 6.20 5.92
N THR A 9 -2.68 5.49 6.72
CA THR A 9 -2.75 4.03 6.68
C THR A 9 -3.27 3.52 5.34
N LEU A 10 -4.29 4.16 4.76
CA LEU A 10 -4.85 3.76 3.47
C LEU A 10 -3.85 3.92 2.33
N PHE A 11 -3.04 4.99 2.34
CA PHE A 11 -2.02 5.25 1.31
C PHE A 11 -0.88 4.23 1.28
N GLU A 12 -0.63 3.51 2.37
CA GLU A 12 0.41 2.47 2.43
C GLU A 12 0.09 1.25 1.55
N PHE A 13 -1.20 0.96 1.30
CA PHE A 13 -1.61 -0.20 0.51
C PHE A 13 -2.58 0.14 -0.64
N TRP A 14 -3.17 1.36 -0.64
CA TRP A 14 -4.09 1.80 -1.68
C TRP A 14 -3.73 3.20 -2.17
N ASN A 15 -2.99 3.28 -3.26
CA ASN A 15 -2.55 4.54 -3.84
C ASN A 15 -3.51 4.99 -4.94
N ALA A 16 -4.52 5.81 -4.59
CA ALA A 16 -5.41 6.45 -5.54
C ALA A 16 -4.88 7.83 -5.94
N LYS A 17 -4.61 8.04 -7.23
CA LYS A 17 -4.23 9.36 -7.75
C LYS A 17 -5.43 10.31 -7.71
N HIS A 18 -5.17 11.59 -7.46
CA HIS A 18 -6.23 12.63 -7.50
C HIS A 18 -7.06 12.62 -8.79
N SER A 19 -6.41 12.33 -9.92
CA SER A 19 -7.07 12.19 -11.23
C SER A 19 -8.09 11.04 -11.31
N GLN A 20 -8.00 10.05 -10.42
CA GLN A 20 -8.93 8.91 -10.34
C GLN A 20 -10.07 9.19 -9.36
N ILE A 21 -9.82 9.96 -8.29
CA ILE A 21 -10.81 10.21 -7.24
C ILE A 21 -12.00 11.02 -7.76
N TYR A 22 -11.77 12.09 -8.55
CA TYR A 22 -12.86 12.95 -9.00
C TYR A 22 -13.83 12.29 -9.99
N PRO A 23 -13.38 11.51 -11.00
CA PRO A 23 -14.27 10.72 -11.83
C PRO A 23 -15.12 9.73 -11.03
N GLU A 24 -14.52 9.04 -10.06
CA GLU A 24 -15.24 8.10 -9.19
C GLU A 24 -16.29 8.78 -8.33
N LEU A 25 -15.98 9.92 -7.69
CA LEU A 25 -16.97 10.70 -6.94
C LEU A 25 -18.13 11.16 -7.83
N LYS A 26 -17.86 11.49 -9.10
CA LYS A 26 -18.91 11.86 -10.06
C LYS A 26 -19.81 10.66 -10.42
N SER A 27 -19.22 9.47 -10.62
CA SER A 27 -19.95 8.23 -10.89
C SER A 27 -20.84 7.85 -9.72
N LEU A 28 -20.27 7.74 -8.53
CA LEU A 28 -20.99 7.42 -7.30
C LEU A 28 -22.14 8.39 -7.02
N ASN A 29 -21.96 9.68 -7.32
CA ASN A 29 -23.03 10.67 -7.17
C ASN A 29 -24.13 10.49 -8.23
N ALA A 30 -23.78 10.14 -9.46
CA ALA A 30 -24.74 9.87 -10.54
C ALA A 30 -25.56 8.60 -10.26
N GLU A 31 -24.96 7.62 -9.60
CA GLU A 31 -25.59 6.37 -9.16
C GLU A 31 -26.41 6.55 -7.87
N GLY A 32 -26.37 7.73 -7.24
CA GLY A 32 -27.11 8.02 -6.01
C GLY A 32 -26.50 7.44 -4.73
N LEU A 33 -25.30 6.87 -4.82
CA LEU A 33 -24.60 6.26 -3.68
C LEU A 33 -23.99 7.29 -2.73
N ILE A 34 -23.64 8.47 -3.26
CA ILE A 34 -23.22 9.65 -2.49
C ILE A 34 -23.99 10.89 -2.95
N GLN A 35 -24.05 11.87 -2.07
CA GLN A 35 -24.55 13.22 -2.38
C GLN A 35 -23.51 14.25 -1.94
N TYR A 36 -23.55 15.44 -2.51
CA TYR A 36 -22.66 16.52 -2.07
C TYR A 36 -23.42 17.80 -1.77
N ARG A 37 -22.88 18.60 -0.87
CA ARG A 37 -23.25 19.99 -0.66
C ARG A 37 -22.06 20.89 -1.00
N VAL A 38 -22.34 22.09 -1.46
CA VAL A 38 -21.33 23.11 -1.69
C VAL A 38 -21.19 23.94 -0.42
N GLU A 39 -19.98 23.99 0.12
CA GLU A 39 -19.61 24.88 1.22
C GLU A 39 -18.73 26.01 0.67
N ILE A 40 -19.04 27.23 1.02
CA ILE A 40 -18.25 28.41 0.67
C ILE A 40 -17.33 28.72 1.86
N THR A 41 -16.04 28.56 1.69
CA THR A 41 -15.05 28.90 2.72
C THR A 41 -14.35 30.21 2.32
N GLY A 42 -14.53 31.26 3.11
CA GLY A 42 -14.01 32.59 2.77
C GLY A 42 -14.75 33.21 1.58
N ASN A 43 -14.15 34.17 0.91
CA ASN A 43 -14.81 34.94 -0.14
C ASN A 43 -14.84 34.32 -1.53
N VAL A 44 -14.19 33.17 -1.80
CA VAL A 44 -14.02 32.68 -3.20
C VAL A 44 -13.88 31.16 -3.36
N LEU A 45 -13.68 30.36 -2.31
CA LEU A 45 -13.40 28.93 -2.51
C LEU A 45 -14.66 28.07 -2.27
N GLU A 46 -15.23 27.58 -3.36
CA GLU A 46 -16.29 26.54 -3.31
C GLU A 46 -15.66 25.17 -3.05
N LYS A 47 -16.09 24.53 -1.96
CA LYS A 47 -15.69 23.16 -1.59
C LYS A 47 -16.91 22.24 -1.64
N LYS A 48 -16.82 21.14 -2.39
CA LYS A 48 -17.81 20.07 -2.34
C LYS A 48 -17.52 19.14 -1.17
N VAL A 49 -18.49 19.00 -0.30
CA VAL A 49 -18.47 18.04 0.82
C VAL A 49 -19.41 16.90 0.48
N TYR A 50 -18.86 15.71 0.31
CA TYR A 50 -19.59 14.51 -0.05
C TYR A 50 -20.04 13.75 1.18
N THR A 51 -21.23 13.17 1.11
CA THR A 51 -21.83 12.33 2.15
C THR A 51 -22.41 11.08 1.50
N ILE A 52 -22.15 9.91 2.10
CA ILE A 52 -22.73 8.65 1.65
C ILE A 52 -24.23 8.63 1.94
N THR A 53 -25.03 8.14 0.99
CA THR A 53 -26.48 7.94 1.14
C THR A 53 -26.79 6.61 1.84
N ASP A 54 -28.06 6.37 2.19
CA ASP A 54 -28.47 5.07 2.74
C ASP A 54 -28.32 3.95 1.69
N GLU A 55 -28.55 4.24 0.42
CA GLU A 55 -28.27 3.33 -0.70
C GLU A 55 -26.79 3.00 -0.77
N GLY A 56 -25.94 4.04 -0.73
CA GLY A 56 -24.49 3.84 -0.74
C GLY A 56 -23.98 3.06 0.48
N ARG A 57 -24.62 3.19 1.64
CA ARG A 57 -24.26 2.37 2.81
C ARG A 57 -24.60 0.90 2.62
N ARG A 58 -25.75 0.59 2.00
CA ARG A 58 -26.13 -0.79 1.68
C ARG A 58 -25.16 -1.41 0.68
N ASP A 59 -24.89 -0.72 -0.42
CA ASP A 59 -23.94 -1.14 -1.45
C ASP A 59 -22.55 -1.41 -0.86
N PHE A 60 -22.07 -0.51 -0.01
CA PHE A 60 -20.79 -0.66 0.67
C PHE A 60 -20.77 -1.88 1.61
N SER A 61 -21.85 -2.12 2.38
CA SER A 61 -21.95 -3.27 3.26
C SER A 61 -21.99 -4.61 2.49
N GLU A 62 -22.68 -4.65 1.36
CA GLU A 62 -22.69 -5.83 0.47
C GLU A 62 -21.30 -6.10 -0.11
N TRP A 63 -20.57 -5.03 -0.47
CA TRP A 63 -19.19 -5.14 -0.93
C TRP A 63 -18.25 -5.63 0.19
N GLU A 64 -18.38 -5.13 1.42
CA GLU A 64 -17.57 -5.57 2.58
C GLU A 64 -17.75 -7.07 2.88
N GLU A 65 -18.95 -7.61 2.68
CA GLU A 65 -19.28 -9.03 2.91
C GLU A 65 -18.91 -9.94 1.72
N THR A 66 -18.51 -9.37 0.59
CA THR A 66 -18.16 -10.14 -0.61
C THR A 66 -16.72 -10.67 -0.52
N LEU A 67 -16.57 -12.00 -0.70
CA LEU A 67 -15.25 -12.63 -0.77
C LEU A 67 -14.50 -12.18 -2.03
N CYS A 68 -13.26 -11.73 -1.86
CA CYS A 68 -12.42 -11.33 -2.98
C CYS A 68 -11.34 -12.38 -3.28
N PRO A 69 -11.03 -12.64 -4.57
CA PRO A 69 -9.94 -13.54 -4.96
C PRO A 69 -8.58 -12.91 -4.66
N ILE A 70 -7.57 -13.76 -4.45
CA ILE A 70 -6.19 -13.31 -4.30
C ILE A 70 -5.74 -12.66 -5.62
N GLN A 71 -5.21 -11.46 -5.54
CA GLN A 71 -4.56 -10.81 -6.68
C GLN A 71 -3.18 -11.43 -6.90
N THR A 72 -3.01 -12.13 -8.02
CA THR A 72 -1.79 -12.89 -8.34
C THR A 72 -0.71 -12.07 -9.04
N ALA A 73 -1.02 -10.92 -9.60
CA ALA A 73 -0.07 -10.07 -10.31
C ALA A 73 -0.26 -8.60 -9.95
N SER A 74 0.74 -7.99 -9.33
CA SER A 74 0.88 -6.54 -9.25
C SER A 74 1.95 -6.07 -10.24
N LYS A 75 1.80 -4.86 -10.78
CA LYS A 75 2.86 -4.21 -11.58
C LYS A 75 3.98 -3.79 -10.63
N ASP A 76 5.01 -4.60 -10.57
CA ASP A 76 6.20 -4.38 -9.75
C ASP A 76 7.38 -4.12 -10.67
N GLU A 77 7.81 -2.87 -10.75
CA GLU A 77 8.91 -2.45 -11.62
C GLU A 77 10.25 -3.01 -11.15
N SER A 78 10.46 -3.18 -9.85
CA SER A 78 11.70 -3.73 -9.32
C SER A 78 11.86 -5.20 -9.70
N ARG A 79 10.79 -6.00 -9.62
CA ARG A 79 10.78 -7.38 -10.10
C ARG A 79 10.94 -7.50 -11.61
N LEU A 80 10.33 -6.57 -12.36
CA LEU A 80 10.53 -6.53 -13.81
C LEU A 80 11.99 -6.22 -14.18
N ARG A 81 12.63 -5.28 -13.48
CA ARG A 81 14.06 -4.97 -13.66
C ARG A 81 14.94 -6.14 -13.25
N LEU A 82 14.61 -6.83 -12.18
CA LEU A 82 15.32 -8.03 -11.74
C LEU A 82 15.24 -9.16 -12.80
N PHE A 83 14.10 -9.33 -13.45
CA PHE A 83 13.92 -10.32 -14.53
C PHE A 83 14.86 -10.07 -15.72
N PHE A 84 15.21 -8.82 -16.03
CA PHE A 84 16.13 -8.44 -17.11
C PHE A 84 17.53 -8.06 -16.61
N LEU A 85 17.88 -8.43 -15.37
CA LEU A 85 19.12 -8.00 -14.73
C LEU A 85 20.38 -8.64 -15.35
N ASP A 86 20.23 -9.77 -16.04
CA ASP A 86 21.29 -10.49 -16.75
C ASP A 86 21.96 -9.64 -17.84
N GLY A 87 21.23 -8.70 -18.44
CA GLY A 87 21.78 -7.74 -19.40
C GLY A 87 22.62 -6.60 -18.79
N ALA A 88 22.65 -6.48 -17.46
CA ALA A 88 23.36 -5.42 -16.77
C ALA A 88 24.78 -5.86 -16.32
N SER A 89 25.68 -4.88 -16.10
CA SER A 89 27.01 -5.19 -15.57
C SER A 89 26.92 -5.79 -14.16
N PRO A 90 27.88 -6.68 -13.77
CA PRO A 90 27.90 -7.29 -12.44
C PRO A 90 27.90 -6.26 -11.30
N ASP A 91 28.59 -5.14 -11.48
CA ASP A 91 28.62 -4.04 -10.52
C ASP A 91 27.24 -3.39 -10.36
N PHE A 92 26.49 -3.19 -11.45
CA PHE A 92 25.14 -2.67 -11.38
C PHE A 92 24.19 -3.67 -10.72
N GLN A 93 24.31 -4.97 -11.01
CA GLN A 93 23.49 -6.01 -10.38
C GLN A 93 23.62 -5.98 -8.85
N GLN A 94 24.84 -5.88 -8.34
CA GLN A 94 25.10 -5.78 -6.90
C GLN A 94 24.52 -4.50 -6.30
N ARG A 95 24.76 -3.35 -6.96
CA ARG A 95 24.21 -2.05 -6.49
C ARG A 95 22.69 -2.04 -6.51
N PHE A 96 22.06 -2.63 -7.51
CA PHE A 96 20.60 -2.71 -7.60
C PHE A 96 20.03 -3.50 -6.42
N LEU A 97 20.55 -4.68 -6.11
CA LEU A 97 20.09 -5.51 -5.00
C LEU A 97 20.35 -4.84 -3.64
N ALA A 98 21.51 -4.21 -3.47
CA ALA A 98 21.85 -3.49 -2.24
C ALA A 98 20.93 -2.26 -2.02
N ASP A 99 20.56 -1.55 -3.08
CA ASP A 99 19.63 -0.44 -3.03
C ASP A 99 18.21 -0.92 -2.67
N GLN A 100 17.73 -2.01 -3.30
CA GLN A 100 16.44 -2.61 -2.95
C GLN A 100 16.43 -3.06 -1.47
N LEU A 101 17.48 -3.71 -1.01
CA LEU A 101 17.60 -4.11 0.40
C LEU A 101 17.47 -2.91 1.34
N SER A 102 18.18 -1.82 1.04
CA SER A 102 18.14 -0.59 1.85
C SER A 102 16.75 0.07 1.86
N GLN A 103 16.06 0.10 0.71
CA GLN A 103 14.72 0.67 0.62
C GLN A 103 13.70 -0.13 1.44
N HIS A 104 13.71 -1.47 1.33
CA HIS A 104 12.84 -2.35 2.11
C HIS A 104 13.13 -2.28 3.61
N GLN A 105 14.40 -2.17 4.01
CA GLN A 105 14.77 -1.96 5.43
C GLN A 105 14.16 -0.69 6.01
N LYS A 106 14.30 0.45 5.30
CA LYS A 106 13.71 1.73 5.74
C LYS A 106 12.19 1.67 5.80
N HIS A 107 11.57 0.96 4.86
CA HIS A 107 10.12 0.80 4.88
C HIS A 107 9.66 -0.08 6.05
N LEU A 108 10.37 -1.19 6.32
CA LEU A 108 10.11 -2.01 7.51
C LEU A 108 10.25 -1.22 8.81
N GLU A 109 11.31 -0.41 8.95
CA GLU A 109 11.50 0.46 10.12
C GLU A 109 10.33 1.42 10.32
N HIS A 110 9.84 2.02 9.23
CA HIS A 110 8.66 2.90 9.27
C HIS A 110 7.39 2.14 9.71
N LEU A 111 7.15 0.93 9.20
CA LEU A 111 6.00 0.11 9.59
C LEU A 111 6.08 -0.32 11.05
N LEU A 112 7.25 -0.71 11.53
CA LEU A 112 7.48 -1.07 12.94
C LEU A 112 7.28 0.13 13.87
N GLU A 113 7.68 1.34 13.46
CA GLU A 113 7.39 2.56 14.22
C GLU A 113 5.88 2.83 14.29
N ASN A 114 5.16 2.62 13.17
CA ASN A 114 3.71 2.72 13.17
C ASN A 114 3.05 1.67 14.07
N GLN A 115 3.62 0.47 14.18
CA GLN A 115 3.11 -0.58 15.05
C GLN A 115 3.20 -0.23 16.54
N LYS A 116 4.18 0.58 16.95
CA LYS A 116 4.32 1.05 18.36
C LYS A 116 3.15 1.92 18.84
N LYS A 117 2.28 2.39 17.91
CA LYS A 117 1.05 3.13 18.27
C LYS A 117 0.00 2.23 18.89
N PHE A 118 0.17 0.92 18.79
CA PHE A 118 -0.69 -0.07 19.42
C PHE A 118 0.04 -0.65 20.64
N ASP A 119 -0.39 -0.26 21.84
CA ASP A 119 0.17 -0.79 23.10
C ASP A 119 -0.16 -2.27 23.28
N GLU A 120 -1.33 -2.68 22.76
CA GLU A 120 -1.81 -4.07 22.76
C GLU A 120 -2.61 -4.37 21.48
N ILE A 121 -2.95 -5.64 21.25
CA ILE A 121 -3.81 -6.03 20.12
C ILE A 121 -5.22 -5.48 20.38
N PRO A 122 -5.77 -4.63 19.51
CA PRO A 122 -7.11 -4.05 19.70
C PRO A 122 -8.20 -5.13 19.72
N PRO A 123 -9.35 -4.89 20.41
CA PRO A 123 -10.51 -5.78 20.37
C PRO A 123 -11.04 -5.97 18.92
N THR A 124 -11.58 -7.15 18.64
CA THR A 124 -12.04 -7.53 17.29
C THR A 124 -13.22 -6.71 16.76
N ASP A 125 -13.99 -6.11 17.65
CA ASP A 125 -15.11 -5.20 17.35
C ASP A 125 -14.68 -3.71 17.26
N ASP A 126 -13.39 -3.42 17.52
CA ASP A 126 -12.81 -2.09 17.30
C ASP A 126 -12.28 -1.97 15.86
N ARG A 127 -12.53 -0.84 15.25
CA ARG A 127 -11.97 -0.49 13.93
C ARG A 127 -10.43 -0.52 13.92
N ALA A 128 -9.79 -0.22 15.05
CA ALA A 128 -8.35 -0.30 15.22
C ALA A 128 -7.80 -1.72 15.00
N PHE A 129 -8.63 -2.75 15.18
CA PHE A 129 -8.24 -4.14 14.90
C PHE A 129 -7.98 -4.37 13.40
N SER A 130 -8.84 -3.87 12.52
CA SER A 130 -8.64 -3.96 11.07
C SER A 130 -7.36 -3.22 10.63
N ASP A 131 -7.13 -2.01 11.17
CA ASP A 131 -5.90 -1.26 10.92
C ASP A 131 -4.66 -2.04 11.40
N TYR A 132 -4.73 -2.66 12.58
CA TYR A 132 -3.67 -3.52 13.11
C TYR A 132 -3.38 -4.72 12.21
N LEU A 133 -4.41 -5.42 11.72
CA LEU A 133 -4.25 -6.57 10.82
C LEU A 133 -3.57 -6.19 9.50
N VAL A 134 -3.98 -5.07 8.91
CA VAL A 134 -3.37 -4.55 7.65
C VAL A 134 -1.90 -4.20 7.88
N LEU A 135 -1.58 -3.51 8.97
CA LEU A 135 -0.22 -3.15 9.34
C LEU A 135 0.65 -4.39 9.59
N ARG A 136 0.13 -5.38 10.33
CA ARG A 136 0.84 -6.66 10.52
C ARG A 136 1.13 -7.37 9.21
N GLY A 137 0.16 -7.39 8.29
CA GLY A 137 0.35 -7.94 6.95
C GLY A 137 1.41 -7.19 6.14
N ALA A 138 1.50 -5.86 6.28
CA ALA A 138 2.55 -5.07 5.66
C ALA A 138 3.94 -5.42 6.22
N VAL A 139 4.09 -5.53 7.55
CA VAL A 139 5.34 -5.94 8.21
C VAL A 139 5.81 -7.30 7.70
N TYR A 140 4.94 -8.31 7.68
CA TYR A 140 5.30 -9.65 7.17
C TYR A 140 5.73 -9.64 5.70
N ARG A 141 5.09 -8.82 4.87
CA ARG A 141 5.51 -8.69 3.45
C ARG A 141 6.90 -8.08 3.31
N GLU A 142 7.24 -7.06 4.11
CA GLU A 142 8.57 -6.47 4.10
C GLU A 142 9.64 -7.41 4.65
N GLU A 143 9.37 -8.13 5.72
CA GLU A 143 10.27 -9.16 6.26
C GLU A 143 10.57 -10.23 5.21
N ALA A 144 9.54 -10.72 4.51
CA ALA A 144 9.71 -11.70 3.43
C ALA A 144 10.47 -11.12 2.23
N ALA A 145 10.25 -9.86 1.87
CA ALA A 145 10.97 -9.18 0.80
C ALA A 145 12.47 -9.05 1.14
N LEU A 146 12.79 -8.65 2.36
CA LEU A 146 14.18 -8.55 2.84
C LEU A 146 14.88 -9.91 2.81
N GLN A 147 14.23 -10.96 3.29
CA GLN A 147 14.77 -12.32 3.26
C GLN A 147 15.05 -12.76 1.82
N TRP A 148 14.12 -12.54 0.91
CA TRP A 148 14.27 -12.87 -0.50
C TRP A 148 15.41 -12.09 -1.17
N ILE A 149 15.54 -10.79 -0.95
CA ILE A 149 16.61 -9.98 -1.55
C ILE A 149 17.99 -10.42 -1.00
N GLN A 150 18.09 -10.71 0.30
CA GLN A 150 19.31 -11.24 0.89
C GLN A 150 19.72 -12.58 0.27
N GLU A 151 18.76 -13.46 0.00
CA GLU A 151 18.98 -14.71 -0.71
C GLU A 151 19.48 -14.45 -2.15
N CYS A 152 18.86 -13.51 -2.89
CA CYS A 152 19.33 -13.14 -4.23
C CYS A 152 20.79 -12.66 -4.23
N ILE A 153 21.18 -11.83 -3.26
CA ILE A 153 22.57 -11.37 -3.10
C ILE A 153 23.50 -12.56 -2.87
N LYS A 154 23.16 -13.44 -1.93
CA LYS A 154 23.95 -14.64 -1.61
C LYS A 154 24.12 -15.58 -2.81
N LEU A 155 23.05 -15.83 -3.56
CA LEU A 155 23.10 -16.65 -4.77
C LEU A 155 23.98 -16.02 -5.86
N GLY A 156 23.91 -14.71 -6.04
CA GLY A 156 24.77 -13.97 -6.96
C GLY A 156 26.26 -14.06 -6.59
N GLU A 157 26.60 -13.93 -5.32
CA GLU A 157 27.97 -14.06 -4.81
C GLU A 157 28.51 -15.49 -5.01
N GLN A 158 27.73 -16.52 -4.66
CA GLN A 158 28.11 -17.93 -4.84
C GLN A 158 28.40 -18.24 -6.31
N ARG A 159 27.53 -17.79 -7.20
CA ARG A 159 27.71 -18.04 -8.63
C ARG A 159 28.92 -17.31 -9.21
N SER A 160 29.17 -16.09 -8.79
CA SER A 160 30.34 -15.32 -9.20
C SER A 160 31.67 -15.94 -8.71
N ALA A 161 31.68 -16.58 -7.54
CA ALA A 161 32.85 -17.29 -7.02
C ALA A 161 33.15 -18.59 -7.79
N GLU A 162 32.12 -19.28 -8.28
CA GLU A 162 32.29 -20.52 -9.09
C GLU A 162 32.85 -20.21 -10.48
N LEU A 163 32.48 -19.09 -11.09
CA LEU A 163 32.97 -18.70 -12.43
C LEU A 163 34.40 -18.19 -12.45
N LYS A 164 34.99 -17.91 -11.28
CA LYS A 164 36.40 -17.50 -11.13
C LYS A 164 37.38 -18.68 -10.86
N LYS A 165 36.88 -19.89 -10.72
CA LYS A 165 37.64 -21.13 -10.57
C LYS A 165 37.81 -21.84 -11.90
#